data_74cfec46ad03a3db06cdb6c46b8a7904
#
_entry.id   74cfec46ad03a3db06cdb6c46b8a7904
#
_cell.length_a   1.000
_cell.length_b   1.000
_cell.length_c   1.000
_cell.angle_alpha   90.00
_cell.angle_beta   90.00
_cell.angle_gamma   90.00
#
_symmetry.space_group_name_H-M   'P 1'
#
loop_
_entity.id
_entity.type
_entity.pdbx_description
1 polymer ?
#
loop_
_entity_poly.entity_id
_entity_poly.type
_entity_poly.pdbx_seq_one_letter_code
_entity_poly.pdbx_strand_id
1 'polypeptide(L)'
;MKKRLMTVFLAICTLLACAGCAKNADSKIQTKSSTSAKKAEITVAGSTAFEPLVKQAVKSYAQFNPSVKVNVLGGGSQAGLNQVDQGKVEIGTSDFFAAQQNIVNRDHLSDYKVSVVGIAVVANQKLKVNNLSASQLKDIFSGKITNWKQVGGKNQKITIVSRADGSGSRKAFELNVMGKTPIAAAEELSSNKHLEEYVAKTPGAIGYLAFPYLKDSKPELKKIKIDNVTPTAEHVKDNSWKIWAYEHMYTRGMSRGEASKFITYMLGDDVQDGMLQKAGYISIHDMEVQKDEHGAMVKTGN
;
A
#
# COMPACT_ATOMS: atom_id res chain seq x y z
N MET A 1 48.24 54.84 -1.17
CA MET A 1 49.05 55.34 -2.32
C MET A 1 48.36 55.00 -3.62
N LYS A 2 48.18 56.07 -4.45
CA LYS A 2 47.94 56.11 -5.92
C LYS A 2 46.64 55.45 -6.39
N LYS A 3 45.61 56.20 -6.71
CA LYS A 3 45.30 57.16 -7.77
C LYS A 3 44.82 56.55 -9.06
N ARG A 4 43.55 56.94 -9.42
CA ARG A 4 43.04 57.57 -10.66
C ARG A 4 42.85 56.63 -11.87
N LEU A 5 41.86 56.75 -12.76
CA LEU A 5 41.10 57.87 -13.37
C LEU A 5 39.97 57.21 -14.22
N MET A 6 38.73 57.45 -14.08
CA MET A 6 37.81 58.34 -14.77
C MET A 6 38.13 58.63 -16.26
N THR A 7 37.26 58.18 -17.16
CA THR A 7 36.95 58.93 -18.41
C THR A 7 35.50 58.67 -18.87
N VAL A 8 34.76 59.77 -18.95
CA VAL A 8 33.45 59.97 -19.55
C VAL A 8 33.65 60.25 -21.04
N PHE A 9 32.79 59.68 -21.93
CA PHE A 9 32.56 60.27 -23.24
C PHE A 9 31.08 60.26 -23.60
N LEU A 10 30.56 61.45 -23.82
CA LEU A 10 29.25 61.90 -24.22
C LEU A 10 29.33 62.33 -25.69
N ALA A 11 28.38 61.88 -26.55
CA ALA A 11 28.00 62.58 -27.82
C ALA A 11 26.79 61.84 -28.38
N ILE A 12 25.59 62.31 -28.35
CA ILE A 12 24.82 63.40 -29.02
C ILE A 12 24.61 63.14 -30.53
N CYS A 13 23.27 63.02 -30.86
CA CYS A 13 22.51 63.37 -32.06
C CYS A 13 22.74 62.57 -33.37
N THR A 14 21.67 62.06 -34.00
CA THR A 14 20.78 62.87 -34.84
C THR A 14 19.49 62.14 -35.22
N LEU A 15 18.38 62.85 -35.22
CA LEU A 15 17.09 62.51 -35.81
C LEU A 15 17.18 62.49 -37.37
N LEU A 16 16.53 61.49 -37.96
CA LEU A 16 15.93 61.70 -39.29
C LEU A 16 14.62 60.94 -39.40
N ALA A 17 13.55 61.67 -39.56
CA ALA A 17 12.24 61.18 -39.90
C ALA A 17 12.16 60.87 -41.39
N CYS A 18 11.56 59.73 -41.74
CA CYS A 18 10.96 59.52 -43.07
C CYS A 18 9.62 58.79 -42.88
N ALA A 19 8.56 59.49 -43.19
CA ALA A 19 7.21 59.00 -43.39
C ALA A 19 7.13 58.20 -44.71
N GLY A 20 6.43 57.08 -44.71
CA GLY A 20 6.18 56.29 -45.93
C GLY A 20 5.13 55.17 -45.69
N CYS A 21 3.89 55.53 -45.97
CA CYS A 21 2.78 54.70 -46.49
C CYS A 21 2.46 53.32 -45.99
N ALA A 22 1.21 53.21 -45.56
CA ALA A 22 0.40 52.08 -45.27
C ALA A 22 0.37 50.97 -46.32
N LYS A 23 0.39 49.72 -45.89
CA LYS A 23 -0.41 48.62 -46.48
C LYS A 23 -0.80 47.65 -45.37
N ASN A 24 -2.11 47.44 -45.19
CA ASN A 24 -2.74 46.44 -44.38
C ASN A 24 -2.21 45.04 -44.73
N ALA A 25 -1.68 44.34 -43.75
CA ALA A 25 -1.61 42.88 -43.74
C ALA A 25 -2.04 42.39 -42.37
N ASP A 26 -3.24 41.83 -42.33
CA ASP A 26 -3.75 41.05 -41.18
C ASP A 26 -2.75 39.93 -40.85
N SER A 27 -1.91 40.17 -39.89
CA SER A 27 -1.08 39.13 -39.28
C SER A 27 -1.77 38.69 -38.01
N LYS A 28 -2.61 37.65 -38.14
CA LYS A 28 -3.08 36.87 -36.99
C LYS A 28 -1.87 36.35 -36.23
N ILE A 29 -1.50 37.03 -35.17
CA ILE A 29 -0.59 36.51 -34.16
C ILE A 29 -1.36 35.39 -33.47
N GLN A 30 -1.22 34.17 -33.95
CA GLN A 30 -1.56 32.99 -33.19
C GLN A 30 -0.53 32.86 -32.06
N THR A 31 -0.82 33.45 -30.95
CA THR A 31 -0.19 33.09 -29.69
C THR A 31 -0.64 31.66 -29.33
N LYS A 32 0.11 30.69 -29.86
CA LYS A 32 0.09 29.34 -29.31
C LYS A 32 0.71 29.39 -27.90
N SER A 33 -0.07 29.84 -26.92
CA SER A 33 0.24 29.61 -25.53
C SER A 33 -0.16 28.16 -25.22
N SER A 34 0.65 27.22 -25.65
CA SER A 34 0.62 25.84 -25.12
C SER A 34 1.45 25.82 -23.83
N THR A 35 0.98 26.53 -22.83
CA THR A 35 1.36 26.21 -21.45
C THR A 35 0.69 24.88 -21.16
N SER A 36 1.39 23.78 -21.40
CA SER A 36 1.03 22.49 -20.82
C SER A 36 0.99 22.72 -19.31
N ALA A 37 -0.20 22.88 -18.75
CA ALA A 37 -0.38 23.02 -17.32
C ALA A 37 0.28 21.79 -16.68
N LYS A 38 1.33 22.02 -15.89
CA LYS A 38 2.04 20.94 -15.17
C LYS A 38 1.00 20.24 -14.32
N LYS A 39 0.76 18.95 -14.60
CA LYS A 39 -0.18 18.15 -13.80
C LYS A 39 0.29 18.18 -12.35
N ALA A 40 -0.65 18.38 -11.44
CA ALA A 40 -0.37 18.15 -10.03
C ALA A 40 0.00 16.68 -9.83
N GLU A 41 1.01 16.42 -9.03
CA GLU A 41 1.52 15.07 -8.83
C GLU A 41 1.56 14.77 -7.33
N ILE A 42 1.05 13.60 -6.93
CA ILE A 42 1.15 13.06 -5.58
C ILE A 42 1.67 11.62 -5.66
N THR A 43 2.39 11.21 -4.63
CA THR A 43 2.90 9.85 -4.48
C THR A 43 2.27 9.18 -3.27
N VAL A 44 1.75 7.97 -3.48
CA VAL A 44 1.24 7.05 -2.46
C VAL A 44 2.23 5.89 -2.37
N ALA A 45 2.82 5.66 -1.20
CA ALA A 45 3.83 4.60 -1.05
C ALA A 45 3.62 3.77 0.22
N GLY A 46 3.94 2.48 0.17
CA GLY A 46 3.98 1.63 1.36
C GLY A 46 3.41 0.24 1.19
N SER A 47 2.29 -0.07 1.87
CA SER A 47 1.71 -1.41 1.92
C SER A 47 1.49 -2.02 0.55
N THR A 48 2.09 -3.20 0.33
CA THR A 48 1.81 -4.00 -0.87
C THR A 48 0.53 -4.82 -0.75
N ALA A 49 -0.08 -4.92 0.43
CA ALA A 49 -1.41 -5.51 0.61
C ALA A 49 -2.50 -4.53 0.16
N PHE A 50 -2.27 -3.24 0.35
CA PHE A 50 -3.20 -2.17 -0.04
C PHE A 50 -3.04 -1.70 -1.50
N GLU A 51 -1.88 -1.96 -2.09
CA GLU A 51 -1.51 -1.51 -3.43
C GLU A 51 -2.54 -1.84 -4.52
N PRO A 52 -3.18 -3.04 -4.57
CA PRO A 52 -4.20 -3.35 -5.57
C PRO A 52 -5.40 -2.41 -5.55
N LEU A 53 -5.94 -2.09 -4.35
CA LEU A 53 -7.05 -1.16 -4.20
C LEU A 53 -6.66 0.26 -4.61
N VAL A 54 -5.50 0.74 -4.13
CA VAL A 54 -5.01 2.08 -4.45
C VAL A 54 -4.82 2.24 -5.96
N LYS A 55 -4.24 1.24 -6.64
CA LYS A 55 -4.08 1.25 -8.11
C LYS A 55 -5.42 1.26 -8.85
N GLN A 56 -6.42 0.52 -8.37
CA GLN A 56 -7.75 0.54 -8.94
C GLN A 56 -8.43 1.89 -8.73
N ALA A 57 -8.34 2.45 -7.52
CA ALA A 57 -8.87 3.76 -7.19
C ALA A 57 -8.24 4.88 -8.03
N VAL A 58 -6.91 4.84 -8.24
CA VAL A 58 -6.21 5.81 -9.10
C VAL A 58 -6.75 5.80 -10.53
N LYS A 59 -7.04 4.62 -11.09
CA LYS A 59 -7.61 4.52 -12.45
C LYS A 59 -8.99 5.19 -12.54
N SER A 60 -9.84 4.99 -11.54
CA SER A 60 -11.17 5.61 -11.49
C SER A 60 -11.06 7.11 -11.18
N TYR A 61 -10.23 7.50 -10.21
CA TYR A 61 -10.01 8.90 -9.84
C TYR A 61 -9.52 9.75 -11.01
N ALA A 62 -8.63 9.21 -11.84
CA ALA A 62 -8.08 9.92 -13.00
C ALA A 62 -9.14 10.26 -14.06
N GLN A 63 -10.28 9.56 -14.12
CA GLN A 63 -11.36 9.86 -15.07
C GLN A 63 -12.03 11.19 -14.74
N PHE A 64 -12.13 11.53 -13.45
CA PHE A 64 -12.74 12.78 -12.96
C PHE A 64 -11.70 13.86 -12.65
N ASN A 65 -10.42 13.48 -12.52
CA ASN A 65 -9.32 14.37 -12.15
C ASN A 65 -8.13 14.25 -13.13
N PRO A 66 -8.31 14.53 -14.43
CA PRO A 66 -7.28 14.28 -15.46
C PRO A 66 -6.04 15.17 -15.31
N SER A 67 -6.14 16.27 -14.56
CA SER A 67 -5.02 17.17 -14.23
C SER A 67 -4.14 16.69 -13.07
N VAL A 68 -4.52 15.60 -12.40
CA VAL A 68 -3.76 15.03 -11.27
C VAL A 68 -3.13 13.71 -11.69
N LYS A 69 -1.86 13.54 -11.35
CA LYS A 69 -1.15 12.27 -11.49
C LYS A 69 -0.91 11.69 -10.11
N VAL A 70 -1.38 10.47 -9.85
CA VAL A 70 -1.13 9.75 -8.62
C VAL A 70 -0.19 8.59 -8.92
N ASN A 71 1.02 8.64 -8.35
CA ASN A 71 1.99 7.54 -8.42
C ASN A 71 1.77 6.59 -7.25
N VAL A 72 1.80 5.28 -7.51
CA VAL A 72 1.64 4.25 -6.50
C VAL A 72 2.89 3.39 -6.43
N LEU A 73 3.53 3.37 -5.27
CA LEU A 73 4.76 2.64 -5.01
C LEU A 73 4.55 1.63 -3.86
N GLY A 74 5.06 0.41 -4.04
CA GLY A 74 5.16 -0.55 -2.94
C GLY A 74 6.29 -0.22 -1.97
N GLY A 75 6.77 -1.22 -1.25
CA GLY A 75 7.92 -1.11 -0.33
C GLY A 75 7.65 -1.63 1.08
N GLY A 76 6.38 -1.88 1.41
CA GLY A 76 5.94 -2.34 2.72
C GLY A 76 5.51 -1.20 3.65
N SER A 77 4.75 -1.55 4.66
CA SER A 77 4.09 -0.62 5.58
C SER A 77 5.08 0.30 6.30
N GLN A 78 6.18 -0.26 6.80
CA GLN A 78 7.21 0.54 7.48
C GLN A 78 7.87 1.56 6.56
N ALA A 79 8.15 1.18 5.31
CA ALA A 79 8.72 2.09 4.32
C ALA A 79 7.74 3.23 4.00
N GLY A 80 6.45 2.95 3.89
CA GLY A 80 5.40 3.94 3.69
C GLY A 80 5.34 4.97 4.82
N LEU A 81 5.30 4.49 6.07
CA LEU A 81 5.32 5.34 7.26
C LEU A 81 6.58 6.20 7.33
N ASN A 82 7.75 5.61 7.11
CA ASN A 82 9.01 6.36 7.14
C ASN A 82 9.09 7.43 6.04
N GLN A 83 8.59 7.13 4.84
CA GLN A 83 8.64 8.07 3.73
C GLN A 83 7.69 9.26 3.94
N VAL A 84 6.47 9.03 4.45
CA VAL A 84 5.53 10.11 4.73
C VAL A 84 5.99 10.96 5.91
N ASP A 85 6.53 10.36 6.98
CA ASP A 85 7.09 11.09 8.12
C ASP A 85 8.24 12.01 7.69
N GLN A 86 9.10 11.54 6.78
CA GLN A 86 10.19 12.32 6.20
C GLN A 86 9.74 13.33 5.12
N GLY A 87 8.44 13.36 4.78
CA GLY A 87 7.92 14.24 3.72
C GLY A 87 8.40 13.88 2.32
N LYS A 88 8.83 12.64 2.10
CA LYS A 88 9.28 12.14 0.78
C LYS A 88 8.13 11.75 -0.13
N VAL A 89 6.97 11.46 0.45
CA VAL A 89 5.72 11.15 -0.24
C VAL A 89 4.57 11.89 0.44
N GLU A 90 3.52 12.17 -0.31
CA GLU A 90 2.33 12.85 0.20
C GLU A 90 1.48 11.93 1.07
N ILE A 91 1.43 10.64 0.72
CA ILE A 91 0.61 9.64 1.41
C ILE A 91 1.47 8.39 1.65
N GLY A 92 1.60 8.00 2.91
CA GLY A 92 2.14 6.70 3.31
C GLY A 92 1.03 5.69 3.53
N THR A 93 1.18 4.43 3.11
CA THR A 93 0.20 3.37 3.38
C THR A 93 0.77 2.29 4.29
N SER A 94 -0.07 1.75 5.18
CA SER A 94 0.36 0.78 6.18
C SER A 94 -0.77 -0.17 6.59
N ASP A 95 -0.43 -1.45 6.83
CA ASP A 95 -1.34 -2.46 7.42
C ASP A 95 -1.29 -2.46 8.96
N PHE A 96 -0.56 -1.55 9.57
CA PHE A 96 -0.49 -1.39 11.03
C PHE A 96 -0.46 0.08 11.43
N PHE A 97 -0.87 0.36 12.66
CA PHE A 97 -0.86 1.70 13.20
C PHE A 97 0.57 2.25 13.35
N ALA A 98 0.75 3.54 13.03
CA ALA A 98 2.03 4.21 13.20
C ALA A 98 2.54 4.10 14.66
N ALA A 99 1.63 4.06 15.64
CA ALA A 99 1.96 3.85 17.06
C ALA A 99 2.69 2.53 17.35
N GLN A 100 2.56 1.52 16.48
CA GLN A 100 3.25 0.23 16.61
C GLN A 100 4.69 0.26 16.08
N GLN A 101 5.16 1.43 15.66
CA GLN A 101 6.53 1.69 15.19
C GLN A 101 7.25 2.65 16.13
N ASN A 102 8.46 2.27 16.54
CA ASN A 102 9.29 3.13 17.39
C ASN A 102 10.12 4.16 16.59
N ILE A 103 10.07 4.11 15.26
CA ILE A 103 10.97 4.87 14.37
C ILE A 103 10.31 6.15 13.84
N VAL A 104 8.97 6.17 13.74
CA VAL A 104 8.24 7.34 13.24
C VAL A 104 7.74 8.22 14.39
N ASN A 105 7.78 9.52 14.19
CA ASN A 105 7.15 10.46 15.10
C ASN A 105 5.65 10.53 14.78
N ARG A 106 4.87 9.66 15.44
CA ARG A 106 3.43 9.52 15.22
C ARG A 106 2.63 10.81 15.42
N ASP A 107 3.11 11.71 16.28
CA ASP A 107 2.42 12.97 16.58
C ASP A 107 2.39 13.91 15.38
N HIS A 108 3.25 13.65 14.39
CA HIS A 108 3.27 14.38 13.12
C HIS A 108 2.40 13.73 12.03
N LEU A 109 1.79 12.57 12.29
CA LEU A 109 1.03 11.83 11.29
C LEU A 109 -0.46 11.89 11.57
N SER A 110 -1.24 12.18 10.53
CA SER A 110 -2.69 12.00 10.53
C SER A 110 -3.03 10.64 9.92
N ASP A 111 -3.85 9.87 10.63
CA ASP A 111 -4.27 8.51 10.26
C ASP A 111 -5.67 8.50 9.64
N TYR A 112 -5.80 7.84 8.50
CA TYR A 112 -7.05 7.61 7.80
C TYR A 112 -7.23 6.10 7.58
N LYS A 113 -8.08 5.46 8.39
CA LYS A 113 -8.45 4.05 8.19
C LYS A 113 -9.38 3.93 6.99
N VAL A 114 -8.97 3.20 5.96
CA VAL A 114 -9.71 3.09 4.70
C VAL A 114 -10.49 1.79 4.60
N SER A 115 -9.87 0.67 4.97
CA SER A 115 -10.48 -0.66 4.83
C SER A 115 -9.86 -1.67 5.78
N VAL A 116 -10.37 -2.90 5.72
CA VAL A 116 -9.78 -4.08 6.37
C VAL A 116 -9.32 -5.05 5.28
N VAL A 117 -8.19 -5.69 5.51
CA VAL A 117 -7.67 -6.77 4.67
C VAL A 117 -7.50 -8.04 5.49
N GLY A 118 -8.10 -9.15 5.02
CA GLY A 118 -7.79 -10.47 5.53
C GLY A 118 -6.47 -10.98 4.97
N ILE A 119 -5.75 -11.78 5.77
CA ILE A 119 -4.50 -12.41 5.38
C ILE A 119 -4.68 -13.92 5.49
N ALA A 120 -4.64 -14.64 4.39
CA ALA A 120 -4.81 -16.09 4.34
C ALA A 120 -3.45 -16.80 4.44
N VAL A 121 -3.44 -17.92 5.14
CA VAL A 121 -2.37 -18.90 5.01
C VAL A 121 -2.55 -19.62 3.67
N VAL A 122 -1.48 -19.65 2.89
CA VAL A 122 -1.47 -20.24 1.55
C VAL A 122 -0.36 -21.27 1.40
N ALA A 123 -0.63 -22.29 0.62
CA ALA A 123 0.36 -23.29 0.27
C ALA A 123 0.31 -23.61 -1.22
N ASN A 124 1.33 -24.30 -1.71
CA ASN A 124 1.32 -24.82 -3.08
C ASN A 124 0.13 -25.77 -3.29
N GLN A 125 -0.55 -25.66 -4.42
CA GLN A 125 -1.76 -26.44 -4.75
C GLN A 125 -1.56 -27.96 -4.72
N LYS A 126 -0.34 -28.47 -5.00
CA LYS A 126 -0.02 -29.89 -4.95
C LYS A 126 -0.03 -30.49 -3.56
N LEU A 127 -0.04 -29.64 -2.53
CA LEU A 127 -0.15 -30.07 -1.14
C LEU A 127 -1.52 -30.67 -0.85
N LYS A 128 -1.57 -31.82 -0.13
CA LYS A 128 -2.84 -32.46 0.24
C LYS A 128 -3.43 -31.96 1.56
N VAL A 129 -2.65 -31.28 2.41
CA VAL A 129 -3.13 -30.69 3.65
C VAL A 129 -4.02 -29.48 3.36
N ASN A 130 -5.22 -29.45 3.96
CA ASN A 130 -6.23 -28.42 3.76
C ASN A 130 -6.53 -27.63 5.04
N ASN A 131 -6.13 -28.16 6.19
CA ASN A 131 -6.41 -27.60 7.50
C ASN A 131 -5.21 -27.87 8.42
N LEU A 132 -4.89 -26.89 9.22
CA LEU A 132 -3.89 -26.97 10.30
C LEU A 132 -4.53 -26.45 11.58
N SER A 133 -4.14 -27.00 12.74
CA SER A 133 -4.43 -26.29 13.98
C SER A 133 -3.56 -25.04 14.11
N ALA A 134 -4.00 -24.06 14.90
CA ALA A 134 -3.19 -22.87 15.19
C ALA A 134 -1.82 -23.24 15.78
N SER A 135 -1.76 -24.29 16.62
CA SER A 135 -0.50 -24.81 17.15
C SER A 135 0.39 -25.40 16.06
N GLN A 136 -0.16 -26.23 15.16
CA GLN A 136 0.61 -26.79 14.03
C GLN A 136 1.16 -25.69 13.12
N LEU A 137 0.34 -24.68 12.83
CA LEU A 137 0.78 -23.54 12.03
C LEU A 137 1.96 -22.81 12.69
N LYS A 138 1.84 -22.51 13.97
CA LYS A 138 2.92 -21.90 14.75
C LYS A 138 4.18 -22.77 14.78
N ASP A 139 4.02 -24.10 14.97
CA ASP A 139 5.16 -25.03 15.00
C ASP A 139 5.81 -25.20 13.63
N ILE A 140 5.07 -25.08 12.53
CA ILE A 140 5.65 -24.99 11.17
C ILE A 140 6.49 -23.73 11.06
N PHE A 141 5.91 -22.57 11.34
CA PHE A 141 6.63 -21.29 11.14
C PHE A 141 7.76 -21.07 12.17
N SER A 142 7.73 -21.74 13.31
CA SER A 142 8.88 -21.76 14.25
C SER A 142 9.95 -22.81 13.91
N GLY A 143 9.75 -23.63 12.87
CA GLY A 143 10.72 -24.65 12.44
C GLY A 143 10.69 -25.93 13.26
N LYS A 144 9.74 -26.13 14.18
CA LYS A 144 9.56 -27.40 14.93
C LYS A 144 8.98 -28.50 14.05
N ILE A 145 8.06 -28.16 13.15
CA ILE A 145 7.50 -29.06 12.15
C ILE A 145 8.15 -28.71 10.82
N THR A 146 8.92 -29.63 10.26
CA THR A 146 9.73 -29.41 9.05
C THR A 146 9.34 -30.29 7.87
N ASN A 147 8.40 -31.22 8.09
CA ASN A 147 7.95 -32.16 7.07
C ASN A 147 6.43 -32.28 7.12
N TRP A 148 5.78 -32.21 5.96
CA TRP A 148 4.32 -32.29 5.84
C TRP A 148 3.72 -33.59 6.38
N LYS A 149 4.48 -34.70 6.41
CA LYS A 149 4.00 -35.95 7.03
C LYS A 149 3.65 -35.81 8.52
N GLN A 150 4.26 -34.85 9.23
CA GLN A 150 4.01 -34.61 10.65
C GLN A 150 2.61 -34.00 10.91
N VAL A 151 1.97 -33.48 9.85
CA VAL A 151 0.63 -32.89 9.90
C VAL A 151 -0.34 -33.59 8.91
N GLY A 152 -0.12 -34.86 8.63
CA GLY A 152 -1.01 -35.66 7.79
C GLY A 152 -0.81 -35.50 6.28
N GLY A 153 0.23 -34.83 5.85
CA GLY A 153 0.63 -34.71 4.46
C GLY A 153 1.54 -35.85 3.96
N LYS A 154 2.03 -35.70 2.75
CA LYS A 154 3.05 -36.62 2.19
C LYS A 154 4.40 -36.39 2.85
N ASN A 155 5.32 -37.36 2.71
CA ASN A 155 6.72 -37.16 3.09
C ASN A 155 7.35 -36.11 2.15
N GLN A 156 7.28 -34.87 2.55
CA GLN A 156 7.80 -33.72 1.80
C GLN A 156 8.27 -32.65 2.77
N LYS A 157 9.46 -32.10 2.53
CA LYS A 157 10.00 -30.99 3.30
C LYS A 157 9.07 -29.76 3.19
N ILE A 158 8.88 -29.06 4.30
CA ILE A 158 8.20 -27.77 4.34
C ILE A 158 9.21 -26.68 3.94
N THR A 159 8.81 -25.82 3.01
CA THR A 159 9.50 -24.57 2.69
C THR A 159 8.70 -23.41 3.25
N ILE A 160 9.20 -22.79 4.30
CA ILE A 160 8.59 -21.62 4.91
C ILE A 160 8.88 -20.40 4.03
N VAL A 161 7.83 -19.67 3.69
CA VAL A 161 7.94 -18.43 2.93
C VAL A 161 7.33 -17.30 3.76
N SER A 162 8.13 -16.31 4.07
CA SER A 162 7.75 -15.17 4.88
C SER A 162 7.83 -13.87 4.05
N ARG A 163 7.39 -12.80 4.64
CA ARG A 163 7.57 -11.46 4.11
C ARG A 163 8.79 -10.83 4.77
N ALA A 164 9.47 -9.95 4.02
CA ALA A 164 10.57 -9.16 4.53
C ALA A 164 10.15 -8.34 5.75
N ASP A 165 11.12 -7.96 6.56
CA ASP A 165 10.89 -7.08 7.70
C ASP A 165 10.25 -5.76 7.27
N GLY A 166 9.43 -5.15 8.17
CA GLY A 166 8.64 -3.96 7.84
C GLY A 166 7.37 -4.22 7.00
N SER A 167 7.07 -5.49 6.64
CA SER A 167 5.82 -5.86 6.01
C SER A 167 4.66 -5.84 7.02
N GLY A 168 3.56 -5.13 6.69
CA GLY A 168 2.37 -5.13 7.50
C GLY A 168 1.69 -6.50 7.58
N SER A 169 1.63 -7.22 6.46
CA SER A 169 1.08 -8.59 6.44
C SER A 169 1.89 -9.54 7.33
N ARG A 170 3.23 -9.39 7.39
CA ARG A 170 4.09 -10.12 8.34
C ARG A 170 3.73 -9.74 9.78
N LYS A 171 3.62 -8.47 10.07
CA LYS A 171 3.26 -7.99 11.41
C LYS A 171 1.92 -8.56 11.88
N ALA A 172 0.91 -8.55 11.02
CA ALA A 172 -0.40 -9.12 11.33
C ALA A 172 -0.32 -10.64 11.55
N PHE A 173 0.46 -11.37 10.75
CA PHE A 173 0.68 -12.80 10.93
C PHE A 173 1.42 -13.09 12.25
N GLU A 174 2.50 -12.40 12.53
CA GLU A 174 3.28 -12.56 13.76
C GLU A 174 2.44 -12.30 15.00
N LEU A 175 1.65 -11.23 15.03
CA LEU A 175 0.79 -10.90 16.17
C LEU A 175 -0.28 -11.97 16.43
N ASN A 176 -0.90 -12.52 15.39
CA ASN A 176 -2.05 -13.41 15.54
C ASN A 176 -1.68 -14.89 15.56
N VAL A 177 -0.51 -15.29 15.05
CA VAL A 177 -0.07 -16.69 14.97
C VAL A 177 1.14 -16.96 15.85
N MET A 178 2.17 -16.13 15.73
CA MET A 178 3.47 -16.40 16.35
C MET A 178 3.56 -15.87 17.80
N GLY A 179 2.89 -14.76 18.09
CA GLY A 179 3.05 -14.05 19.36
C GLY A 179 4.51 -13.58 19.52
N LYS A 180 5.18 -14.04 20.59
CA LYS A 180 6.61 -13.75 20.85
C LYS A 180 7.58 -14.75 20.20
N THR A 181 7.07 -15.80 19.54
CA THR A 181 7.91 -16.83 18.92
C THR A 181 8.42 -16.30 17.56
N PRO A 182 9.72 -16.31 17.29
CA PRO A 182 10.23 -15.87 16.02
C PRO A 182 9.85 -16.83 14.89
N ILE A 183 9.73 -16.32 13.69
CA ILE A 183 9.68 -17.14 12.47
C ILE A 183 11.09 -17.73 12.25
N ALA A 184 11.16 -19.05 12.00
CA ALA A 184 12.41 -19.73 11.64
C ALA A 184 12.96 -19.21 10.32
N ALA A 185 14.18 -19.64 9.97
CA ALA A 185 14.79 -19.33 8.69
C ALA A 185 13.82 -19.64 7.54
N ALA A 186 13.46 -18.63 6.79
CA ALA A 186 12.47 -18.65 5.74
C ALA A 186 13.00 -17.95 4.49
N GLU A 187 12.37 -18.22 3.34
CA GLU A 187 12.51 -17.36 2.18
C GLU A 187 11.78 -16.05 2.45
N GLU A 188 12.49 -14.93 2.47
CA GLU A 188 11.92 -13.61 2.78
C GLU A 188 11.65 -12.80 1.50
N LEU A 189 10.40 -12.46 1.27
CA LEU A 189 9.95 -11.79 0.05
C LEU A 189 9.41 -10.39 0.32
N SER A 190 9.79 -9.45 -0.53
CA SER A 190 9.51 -8.01 -0.35
C SER A 190 8.04 -7.61 -0.57
N SER A 191 7.24 -8.42 -1.30
CA SER A 191 5.85 -8.07 -1.63
C SER A 191 4.91 -9.27 -1.58
N ASN A 192 3.59 -8.99 -1.45
CA ASN A 192 2.57 -10.02 -1.60
C ASN A 192 2.65 -10.71 -2.97
N LYS A 193 2.94 -9.97 -4.03
CA LYS A 193 3.07 -10.51 -5.39
C LYS A 193 4.22 -11.51 -5.51
N HIS A 194 5.38 -11.20 -4.97
CA HIS A 194 6.51 -12.13 -4.98
C HIS A 194 6.22 -13.40 -4.16
N LEU A 195 5.53 -13.26 -3.01
CA LEU A 195 5.14 -14.42 -2.20
C LEU A 195 4.13 -15.31 -2.95
N GLU A 196 3.13 -14.73 -3.59
CA GLU A 196 2.18 -15.44 -4.45
C GLU A 196 2.92 -16.31 -5.47
N GLU A 197 3.82 -15.71 -6.23
CA GLU A 197 4.57 -16.36 -7.31
C GLU A 197 5.51 -17.46 -6.80
N TYR A 198 6.17 -17.22 -5.66
CA TYR A 198 7.09 -18.19 -5.08
C TYR A 198 6.36 -19.44 -4.57
N VAL A 199 5.28 -19.26 -3.80
CA VAL A 199 4.50 -20.38 -3.26
C VAL A 199 3.83 -21.17 -4.39
N ALA A 200 3.32 -20.50 -5.43
CA ALA A 200 2.73 -21.15 -6.59
C ALA A 200 3.72 -22.08 -7.31
N LYS A 201 4.99 -21.69 -7.41
CA LYS A 201 6.03 -22.43 -8.15
C LYS A 201 6.75 -23.48 -7.29
N THR A 202 6.67 -23.38 -5.96
CA THR A 202 7.51 -24.19 -5.05
C THR A 202 6.68 -25.28 -4.36
N PRO A 203 6.80 -26.57 -4.76
CA PRO A 203 6.15 -27.68 -4.09
C PRO A 203 6.57 -27.76 -2.60
N GLY A 204 5.57 -27.88 -1.71
CA GLY A 204 5.83 -27.95 -0.26
C GLY A 204 5.96 -26.59 0.41
N ALA A 205 5.87 -25.48 -0.34
CA ALA A 205 5.89 -24.14 0.22
C ALA A 205 4.59 -23.80 0.95
N ILE A 206 4.73 -23.05 2.03
CA ILE A 206 3.67 -22.42 2.82
C ILE A 206 4.08 -20.98 3.15
N GLY A 207 3.12 -20.07 3.05
CA GLY A 207 3.28 -18.66 3.37
C GLY A 207 1.95 -18.03 3.76
N TYR A 208 1.88 -16.71 3.76
CA TYR A 208 0.67 -15.95 4.04
C TYR A 208 0.54 -14.77 3.08
N LEU A 209 -0.70 -14.47 2.67
CA LEU A 209 -0.98 -13.59 1.55
C LEU A 209 -2.27 -12.80 1.79
N ALA A 210 -2.27 -11.52 1.45
CA ALA A 210 -3.46 -10.68 1.53
C ALA A 210 -4.55 -11.16 0.56
N PHE A 211 -5.82 -11.13 0.98
CA PHE A 211 -6.98 -11.63 0.23
C PHE A 211 -7.09 -11.12 -1.21
N PRO A 212 -6.78 -9.86 -1.53
CA PRO A 212 -6.85 -9.37 -2.90
C PRO A 212 -6.02 -10.17 -3.92
N TYR A 213 -4.92 -10.77 -3.47
CA TYR A 213 -4.06 -11.61 -4.31
C TYR A 213 -4.61 -13.04 -4.53
N LEU A 214 -5.69 -13.38 -3.82
CA LEU A 214 -6.35 -14.69 -3.92
C LEU A 214 -7.66 -14.65 -4.69
N LYS A 215 -8.13 -13.46 -5.05
CA LYS A 215 -9.42 -13.26 -5.70
C LYS A 215 -9.47 -13.88 -7.10
N ASP A 216 -8.43 -13.66 -7.88
CA ASP A 216 -8.24 -14.24 -9.20
C ASP A 216 -7.34 -15.47 -9.09
N SER A 217 -7.53 -16.25 -8.00
CA SER A 217 -6.63 -17.32 -7.61
C SER A 217 -6.34 -18.25 -8.78
N LYS A 218 -5.12 -18.13 -9.21
CA LYS A 218 -4.50 -19.13 -10.09
C LYS A 218 -4.63 -20.49 -9.41
N PRO A 219 -4.91 -21.55 -10.15
CA PRO A 219 -5.12 -22.86 -9.56
C PRO A 219 -3.90 -23.42 -8.82
N GLU A 220 -2.78 -22.69 -8.81
CA GLU A 220 -1.52 -23.11 -8.19
C GLU A 220 -1.43 -22.84 -6.68
N LEU A 221 -2.33 -22.03 -6.12
CA LEU A 221 -2.38 -21.73 -4.69
C LEU A 221 -3.58 -22.39 -4.01
N LYS A 222 -3.34 -22.84 -2.79
CA LYS A 222 -4.35 -23.40 -1.90
C LYS A 222 -4.44 -22.56 -0.64
N LYS A 223 -5.66 -22.18 -0.25
CA LYS A 223 -5.94 -21.60 1.06
C LYS A 223 -5.99 -22.72 2.10
N ILE A 224 -5.30 -22.52 3.22
CA ILE A 224 -5.29 -23.45 4.35
C ILE A 224 -6.25 -22.94 5.42
N LYS A 225 -7.15 -23.80 5.89
CA LYS A 225 -8.00 -23.53 7.06
C LYS A 225 -7.14 -23.56 8.32
N ILE A 226 -7.55 -22.79 9.33
CA ILE A 226 -6.96 -22.84 10.66
C ILE A 226 -8.08 -23.23 11.64
N ASP A 227 -7.89 -24.31 12.41
CA ASP A 227 -8.90 -24.85 13.31
C ASP A 227 -10.28 -25.01 12.63
N ASN A 228 -10.28 -25.47 11.38
CA ASN A 228 -11.44 -25.63 10.49
C ASN A 228 -12.08 -24.30 10.01
N VAL A 229 -11.60 -23.13 10.41
CA VAL A 229 -12.08 -21.84 9.91
C VAL A 229 -11.44 -21.54 8.55
N THR A 230 -12.26 -21.21 7.55
CA THR A 230 -11.82 -20.83 6.21
C THR A 230 -11.48 -19.33 6.15
N PRO A 231 -10.39 -18.91 5.49
CA PRO A 231 -10.09 -17.49 5.31
C PRO A 231 -11.05 -16.83 4.31
N THR A 232 -12.14 -16.25 4.83
CA THR A 232 -13.17 -15.52 4.07
C THR A 232 -13.42 -14.15 4.69
N ALA A 233 -14.06 -13.26 3.93
CA ALA A 233 -14.42 -11.93 4.41
C ALA A 233 -15.37 -12.02 5.63
N GLU A 234 -16.35 -12.93 5.59
CA GLU A 234 -17.32 -13.15 6.65
C GLU A 234 -16.61 -13.54 7.97
N HIS A 235 -15.67 -14.49 7.88
CA HIS A 235 -14.91 -14.93 9.07
C HIS A 235 -13.90 -13.87 9.56
N VAL A 236 -13.57 -12.89 8.75
CA VAL A 236 -12.81 -11.70 9.20
C VAL A 236 -13.75 -10.75 9.93
N LYS A 237 -14.97 -10.50 9.40
CA LYS A 237 -15.96 -9.59 9.99
C LYS A 237 -16.35 -10.01 11.41
N ASP A 238 -16.66 -11.28 11.60
CA ASP A 238 -17.00 -11.88 12.92
C ASP A 238 -15.76 -12.22 13.78
N ASN A 239 -14.56 -11.96 13.25
CA ASN A 239 -13.29 -12.26 13.87
C ASN A 239 -13.08 -13.74 14.22
N SER A 240 -13.76 -14.69 13.59
CA SER A 240 -13.41 -16.11 13.67
C SER A 240 -12.10 -16.41 12.92
N TRP A 241 -11.84 -15.71 11.82
CA TRP A 241 -10.52 -15.64 11.20
C TRP A 241 -9.71 -14.47 11.79
N LYS A 242 -8.66 -14.78 12.54
CA LYS A 242 -7.91 -13.80 13.36
C LYS A 242 -6.86 -12.97 12.59
N ILE A 243 -6.41 -13.45 11.42
CA ILE A 243 -5.28 -12.84 10.71
C ILE A 243 -5.82 -11.78 9.74
N TRP A 244 -5.92 -10.56 10.24
CA TRP A 244 -6.37 -9.41 9.46
C TRP A 244 -5.75 -8.10 9.98
N ALA A 245 -5.78 -7.07 9.16
CA ALA A 245 -5.26 -5.75 9.47
C ALA A 245 -6.17 -4.65 8.90
N TYR A 246 -6.07 -3.43 9.44
CA TYR A 246 -6.57 -2.26 8.76
C TYR A 246 -5.61 -1.85 7.66
N GLU A 247 -6.15 -1.25 6.62
CA GLU A 247 -5.38 -0.52 5.61
C GLU A 247 -5.50 0.96 5.90
N HIS A 248 -4.38 1.57 6.24
CA HIS A 248 -4.27 2.96 6.61
C HIS A 248 -3.66 3.79 5.50
N MET A 249 -4.10 5.04 5.38
CA MET A 249 -3.38 6.11 4.71
C MET A 249 -2.91 7.12 5.76
N TYR A 250 -1.66 7.54 5.65
CA TYR A 250 -1.05 8.52 6.53
C TYR A 250 -0.59 9.74 5.75
N THR A 251 -0.75 10.93 6.34
CA THR A 251 -0.15 12.16 5.85
C THR A 251 0.66 12.83 6.96
N ARG A 252 1.64 13.64 6.58
CA ARG A 252 2.37 14.46 7.55
C ARG A 252 1.54 15.69 7.91
N GLY A 253 0.97 15.68 9.11
CA GLY A 253 -0.06 16.62 9.53
C GLY A 253 -1.38 16.40 8.77
N MET A 254 -2.32 17.32 8.92
CA MET A 254 -3.60 17.26 8.20
C MET A 254 -3.38 17.25 6.69
N SER A 255 -4.09 16.35 5.99
CA SER A 255 -4.01 16.25 4.54
C SER A 255 -4.46 17.57 3.88
N ARG A 256 -3.78 17.98 2.80
CA ARG A 256 -4.05 19.20 2.05
C ARG A 256 -3.94 18.97 0.55
N GLY A 257 -4.52 19.88 -0.23
CA GLY A 257 -4.40 19.85 -1.69
C GLY A 257 -4.89 18.55 -2.31
N GLU A 258 -4.15 18.02 -3.26
CA GLU A 258 -4.54 16.82 -4.00
C GLU A 258 -4.47 15.55 -3.15
N ALA A 259 -3.59 15.48 -2.17
CA ALA A 259 -3.56 14.37 -1.22
C ALA A 259 -4.87 14.26 -0.41
N SER A 260 -5.39 15.41 0.06
CA SER A 260 -6.68 15.45 0.76
C SER A 260 -7.83 15.00 -0.14
N LYS A 261 -7.87 15.49 -1.37
CA LYS A 261 -8.93 15.10 -2.33
C LYS A 261 -8.88 13.60 -2.63
N PHE A 262 -7.69 13.03 -2.81
CA PHE A 262 -7.54 11.60 -3.06
C PHE A 262 -7.92 10.76 -1.84
N ILE A 263 -7.55 11.16 -0.62
CA ILE A 263 -7.97 10.48 0.61
C ILE A 263 -9.49 10.58 0.78
N THR A 264 -10.10 11.75 0.54
CA THR A 264 -11.56 11.90 0.56
C THR A 264 -12.23 10.97 -0.45
N TYR A 265 -11.67 10.84 -1.65
CA TYR A 265 -12.17 9.88 -2.65
C TYR A 265 -12.06 8.43 -2.15
N MET A 266 -10.93 8.05 -1.52
CA MET A 266 -10.73 6.71 -0.96
C MET A 266 -11.71 6.38 0.17
N LEU A 267 -12.20 7.40 0.88
CA LEU A 267 -13.18 7.27 1.97
C LEU A 267 -14.63 7.49 1.49
N GLY A 268 -14.84 7.86 0.23
CA GLY A 268 -16.16 8.11 -0.35
C GLY A 268 -16.84 6.85 -0.90
N ASP A 269 -18.13 6.96 -1.15
CA ASP A 269 -19.04 5.86 -1.52
C ASP A 269 -18.56 5.06 -2.75
N ASP A 270 -17.99 5.73 -3.76
CA ASP A 270 -17.46 5.06 -4.96
C ASP A 270 -16.46 3.95 -4.63
N VAL A 271 -15.60 4.18 -3.62
CA VAL A 271 -14.63 3.20 -3.16
C VAL A 271 -15.25 2.31 -2.09
N GLN A 272 -15.91 2.88 -1.10
CA GLN A 272 -16.40 2.15 0.07
C GLN A 272 -17.51 1.15 -0.28
N ASP A 273 -18.51 1.56 -1.06
CA ASP A 273 -19.66 0.71 -1.41
C ASP A 273 -19.47 -0.05 -2.73
N GLY A 274 -18.65 0.51 -3.64
CA GLY A 274 -18.51 -0.05 -4.99
C GLY A 274 -17.25 -0.88 -5.21
N MET A 275 -16.11 -0.45 -4.71
CA MET A 275 -14.79 -0.97 -5.10
C MET A 275 -14.19 -1.94 -4.09
N LEU A 276 -14.32 -1.70 -2.78
CA LEU A 276 -13.67 -2.49 -1.72
C LEU A 276 -13.93 -3.98 -1.88
N GLN A 277 -15.19 -4.40 -1.82
CA GLN A 277 -15.59 -5.80 -1.88
C GLN A 277 -15.16 -6.46 -3.20
N LYS A 278 -15.34 -5.75 -4.34
CA LYS A 278 -14.89 -6.23 -5.65
C LYS A 278 -13.38 -6.42 -5.70
N ALA A 279 -12.62 -5.63 -4.98
CA ALA A 279 -11.16 -5.74 -4.89
C ALA A 279 -10.67 -6.74 -3.82
N GLY A 280 -11.57 -7.35 -3.04
CA GLY A 280 -11.24 -8.34 -2.01
C GLY A 280 -10.89 -7.75 -0.64
N TYR A 281 -11.33 -6.51 -0.39
CA TYR A 281 -11.23 -5.85 0.92
C TYR A 281 -12.59 -5.85 1.62
N ILE A 282 -12.58 -5.43 2.87
CA ILE A 282 -13.74 -5.41 3.76
C ILE A 282 -13.92 -3.97 4.25
N SER A 283 -15.16 -3.49 4.29
CA SER A 283 -15.45 -2.19 4.89
C SER A 283 -15.16 -2.22 6.39
N ILE A 284 -14.61 -1.13 6.93
CA ILE A 284 -14.41 -0.98 8.37
C ILE A 284 -15.75 -0.99 9.11
N HIS A 285 -16.84 -0.59 8.44
CA HIS A 285 -18.19 -0.55 8.98
C HIS A 285 -18.85 -1.93 9.07
N ASP A 286 -18.33 -2.92 8.32
CA ASP A 286 -18.83 -4.31 8.34
C ASP A 286 -18.21 -5.15 9.46
N MET A 287 -17.25 -4.60 10.21
CA MET A 287 -16.54 -5.33 11.25
C MET A 287 -17.35 -5.38 12.56
N GLU A 288 -17.53 -6.57 13.11
CA GLU A 288 -18.16 -6.77 14.43
C GLU A 288 -17.20 -6.49 15.60
N VAL A 289 -15.92 -6.32 15.29
CA VAL A 289 -14.86 -6.02 16.25
C VAL A 289 -13.93 -4.96 15.70
N GLN A 290 -13.27 -4.23 16.60
CA GLN A 290 -12.23 -3.27 16.26
C GLN A 290 -10.93 -3.61 16.95
N LYS A 291 -9.81 -3.17 16.39
CA LYS A 291 -8.50 -3.15 17.05
C LYS A 291 -8.12 -1.69 17.33
N ASP A 292 -7.63 -1.46 18.53
CA ASP A 292 -7.01 -0.17 18.85
C ASP A 292 -5.57 -0.08 18.28
N GLU A 293 -4.93 1.06 18.53
CA GLU A 293 -3.56 1.32 18.05
C GLU A 293 -2.50 0.41 18.68
N HIS A 294 -2.84 -0.33 19.71
CA HIS A 294 -1.98 -1.34 20.35
C HIS A 294 -2.29 -2.77 19.87
N GLY A 295 -3.32 -2.92 19.03
CA GLY A 295 -3.79 -4.20 18.53
C GLY A 295 -4.73 -4.94 19.48
N ALA A 296 -5.15 -4.30 20.58
CA ALA A 296 -6.14 -4.89 21.48
C ALA A 296 -7.54 -4.86 20.84
N MET A 297 -8.30 -5.94 21.06
CA MET A 297 -9.64 -6.09 20.51
C MET A 297 -10.65 -5.31 21.35
N VAL A 298 -11.43 -4.48 20.68
CA VAL A 298 -12.56 -3.74 21.26
C VAL A 298 -13.83 -4.19 20.54
N LYS A 299 -14.89 -4.54 21.27
CA LYS A 299 -16.19 -4.79 20.64
C LYS A 299 -16.73 -3.47 20.09
N THR A 300 -17.23 -3.49 18.86
CA THR A 300 -18.07 -2.40 18.35
C THR A 300 -19.33 -2.39 19.21
N GLY A 301 -19.53 -1.34 19.99
CA GLY A 301 -20.82 -1.14 20.64
C GLY A 301 -21.86 -0.90 19.55
N ASN A 302 -22.83 -1.81 19.45
CA ASN A 302 -24.08 -1.56 18.73
C ASN A 302 -24.93 -0.58 19.52
#